data_c43e4dfc362d2be6583d080ad96c8e50
#
_entry.id   c43e4dfc362d2be6583d080ad96c8e50
#
_cell.length_a   1.000
_cell.length_b   1.000
_cell.length_c   1.000
_cell.angle_alpha   90.00
_cell.angle_beta   90.00
_cell.angle_gamma   90.00
#
_symmetry.space_group_name_H-M   'P 1'
#
loop_
_entity.id
_entity.type
_entity.pdbx_description
1 polymer ?
#
loop_
_entity_poly.entity_id
_entity_poly.type
_entity_poly.pdbx_seq_one_letter_code
_entity_poly.pdbx_strand_id
1 'polypeptide(L)'
;MVCSNKSGRPRYKSKVPTSTPKNAGMATGQTGGLSHFMPLPRWNTDKNPTGAAGRFSLVFSISGTMPKGKIVLGTLAPHPPHVVYAENPEQNEPISEGGWETLRWGYNRLARKLEKIDYDVMVVFTPHWQTYIGTHFLGLPRFASKSVDPIFPNIFRYSYDLKVDVELSELMCKKASESGLITRMMTNPDFRVDYGTITSCHMLNPKWDKPIITISSNRSTHYYSPEVMIEQALALGKACSEAIEESGKKVVLVSSHSLSHRHFVTESPLPEDMSRERIYNHSQYVWDMALIDLFREGKMREAIDIMPEFTEQTIAETEGGGLIWMMGAMGMPDYPAEIYGYQSVIGTGNCIAAWVPEANKREIVL
;
A
#
# COMPACT_ATOMS: atom_id res chain seq x y z
N MET A 1 -55.68 -7.85 -25.73
CA MET A 1 -55.89 -9.00 -24.84
C MET A 1 -54.95 -8.87 -23.68
N VAL A 2 -55.53 -8.72 -22.51
CA VAL A 2 -54.83 -8.46 -21.23
C VAL A 2 -54.42 -9.81 -20.66
N CYS A 3 -53.16 -9.97 -20.25
CA CYS A 3 -52.72 -11.07 -19.39
C CYS A 3 -52.02 -10.51 -18.16
N SER A 4 -52.58 -10.85 -17.04
CA SER A 4 -52.30 -10.41 -15.68
C SER A 4 -51.04 -11.01 -15.11
N ASN A 5 -50.29 -10.19 -14.36
CA ASN A 5 -49.25 -10.54 -13.41
C ASN A 5 -49.77 -11.40 -12.24
N LYS A 6 -49.07 -12.48 -11.93
CA LYS A 6 -49.09 -13.12 -10.60
C LYS A 6 -47.68 -13.35 -10.12
N SER A 7 -47.22 -12.48 -9.23
CA SER A 7 -45.99 -12.61 -8.46
C SER A 7 -46.21 -13.56 -7.26
N GLY A 8 -45.61 -14.73 -7.27
CA GLY A 8 -45.46 -15.60 -6.11
C GLY A 8 -44.05 -15.54 -5.56
N ARG A 9 -43.84 -14.84 -4.46
CA ARG A 9 -42.60 -14.91 -3.69
C ARG A 9 -42.71 -16.00 -2.61
N PRO A 10 -41.78 -16.93 -2.47
CA PRO A 10 -41.74 -17.83 -1.33
C PRO A 10 -41.26 -17.07 -0.09
N ARG A 11 -42.05 -17.17 1.01
CA ARG A 11 -41.64 -16.70 2.33
C ARG A 11 -40.81 -17.79 3.00
N TYR A 12 -39.53 -17.50 3.25
CA TYR A 12 -38.70 -18.29 4.15
C TYR A 12 -39.03 -17.93 5.61
N LYS A 13 -39.57 -18.92 6.36
CA LYS A 13 -39.70 -18.84 7.81
C LYS A 13 -38.41 -19.36 8.44
N SER A 14 -37.60 -18.45 9.01
CA SER A 14 -36.48 -18.84 9.86
C SER A 14 -37.00 -19.19 11.27
N LYS A 15 -36.80 -20.44 11.67
CA LYS A 15 -36.92 -20.87 13.06
C LYS A 15 -35.57 -20.62 13.74
N VAL A 16 -35.53 -19.65 14.64
CA VAL A 16 -34.43 -19.45 15.58
C VAL A 16 -34.70 -20.30 16.81
N PRO A 17 -33.80 -21.17 17.26
CA PRO A 17 -33.93 -21.84 18.55
C PRO A 17 -33.45 -20.88 19.67
N THR A 18 -34.35 -20.55 20.57
CA THR A 18 -34.01 -19.89 21.84
C THR A 18 -33.55 -20.95 22.83
N SER A 19 -32.27 -20.97 23.17
CA SER A 19 -31.75 -21.65 24.34
C SER A 19 -31.16 -20.64 25.33
N THR A 20 -31.83 -20.45 26.40
CA THR A 20 -31.38 -19.74 27.60
C THR A 20 -30.39 -20.60 28.39
N PRO A 21 -29.21 -20.08 28.78
CA PRO A 21 -28.38 -20.78 29.76
C PRO A 21 -28.84 -20.50 31.19
N LYS A 22 -28.94 -21.56 31.94
CA LYS A 22 -29.24 -21.56 33.40
C LYS A 22 -28.03 -21.01 34.19
N ASN A 23 -28.33 -20.17 35.16
CA ASN A 23 -27.45 -19.72 36.23
C ASN A 23 -26.73 -20.87 36.95
N ALA A 24 -25.41 -20.73 37.11
CA ALA A 24 -24.65 -21.50 38.09
C ALA A 24 -23.83 -20.53 38.96
N GLY A 25 -24.02 -20.71 40.25
CA GLY A 25 -23.60 -20.17 41.48
C GLY A 25 -22.33 -19.33 41.58
N MET A 26 -22.49 -18.27 42.38
CA MET A 26 -21.42 -17.52 43.03
C MET A 26 -20.64 -18.42 44.00
N ALA A 27 -19.31 -18.38 43.91
CA ALA A 27 -18.40 -18.73 44.97
C ALA A 27 -17.54 -17.51 45.30
N THR A 28 -17.71 -17.01 46.51
CA THR A 28 -16.92 -15.98 47.16
C THR A 28 -15.59 -16.58 47.63
N GLY A 29 -14.46 -15.95 47.36
CA GLY A 29 -13.15 -16.40 47.86
C GLY A 29 -12.08 -15.31 47.75
N GLN A 30 -11.94 -14.63 48.86
CA GLN A 30 -10.73 -14.02 49.46
C GLN A 30 -9.74 -13.18 48.66
N THR A 31 -9.68 -11.95 49.11
CA THR A 31 -8.63 -10.94 48.99
C THR A 31 -7.25 -11.42 49.46
N GLY A 32 -6.23 -11.27 48.60
CA GLY A 32 -4.84 -11.37 48.99
C GLY A 32 -4.04 -10.31 48.21
N GLY A 33 -3.82 -9.18 48.87
CA GLY A 33 -2.97 -8.13 48.33
C GLY A 33 -1.49 -8.50 48.45
N LEU A 34 -0.70 -8.19 47.46
CA LEU A 34 0.75 -7.96 47.58
C LEU A 34 1.17 -6.96 46.51
N SER A 35 1.22 -5.73 46.93
CA SER A 35 1.95 -4.64 46.25
C SER A 35 3.45 -4.87 46.41
N HIS A 36 4.15 -5.06 45.30
CA HIS A 36 5.58 -4.84 45.23
C HIS A 36 5.89 -3.94 44.05
N PHE A 37 5.86 -2.65 44.34
CA PHE A 37 6.53 -1.65 43.51
C PHE A 37 8.03 -1.72 43.79
N MET A 38 8.83 -2.11 42.82
CA MET A 38 10.28 -1.86 42.83
C MET A 38 10.54 -0.42 42.38
N PRO A 39 11.32 0.36 43.11
CA PRO A 39 11.70 1.71 42.70
C PRO A 39 12.79 1.67 41.63
N LEU A 40 12.62 2.51 40.62
CA LEU A 40 13.60 2.79 39.58
C LEU A 40 14.88 3.39 40.17
N PRO A 41 16.07 3.06 39.63
CA PRO A 41 17.33 3.63 40.11
C PRO A 41 17.41 5.11 39.78
N ARG A 42 17.68 5.93 40.81
CA ARG A 42 18.02 7.35 40.66
C ARG A 42 19.43 7.48 40.06
N TRP A 43 19.55 8.18 38.95
CA TRP A 43 20.86 8.62 38.45
C TRP A 43 21.35 9.78 39.32
N ASN A 44 22.54 9.60 39.84
CA ASN A 44 23.26 10.59 40.65
C ASN A 44 24.03 11.51 39.73
N THR A 45 23.61 12.77 39.62
CA THR A 45 24.32 13.82 38.90
C THR A 45 25.18 14.61 39.86
N ASP A 46 26.35 14.07 40.19
CA ASP A 46 27.40 14.88 40.80
C ASP A 46 28.75 14.18 40.62
N LYS A 47 29.50 14.59 39.60
CA LYS A 47 30.97 14.62 39.64
C LYS A 47 31.47 15.47 38.45
N ASN A 48 31.81 16.70 38.81
CA ASN A 48 32.64 17.56 37.99
C ASN A 48 34.11 17.22 38.27
N PRO A 49 34.97 17.01 37.29
CA PRO A 49 36.39 17.26 37.43
C PRO A 49 36.84 18.39 36.54
N THR A 50 37.31 19.44 37.21
CA THR A 50 38.11 20.51 36.67
C THR A 50 39.45 19.95 36.17
N GLY A 51 39.92 20.41 35.02
CA GLY A 51 41.32 20.28 34.62
C GLY A 51 41.61 20.26 33.12
N ALA A 52 41.89 21.43 32.60
CA ALA A 52 42.92 21.78 31.60
C ALA A 52 43.09 20.96 30.32
N ALA A 53 42.96 21.61 29.23
CA ALA A 53 43.90 21.78 28.15
C ALA A 53 43.17 22.04 26.81
N GLY A 54 43.30 23.24 26.33
CA GLY A 54 42.72 23.65 25.05
C GLY A 54 43.23 22.82 23.89
N ARG A 55 42.28 22.21 23.18
CA ARG A 55 42.44 21.90 21.77
C ARG A 55 41.38 22.74 21.04
N PHE A 56 41.83 23.79 20.39
CA PHE A 56 41.04 24.45 19.38
C PHE A 56 40.76 23.42 18.26
N SER A 57 39.62 22.80 18.31
CA SER A 57 39.08 22.07 17.18
C SER A 57 38.44 23.12 16.27
N LEU A 58 39.09 23.44 15.18
CA LEU A 58 38.48 24.15 14.06
C LEU A 58 37.31 23.26 13.53
N VAL A 59 36.13 23.52 14.07
CA VAL A 59 34.90 23.01 13.43
C VAL A 59 34.75 23.85 12.16
N PHE A 60 35.18 23.26 11.05
CA PHE A 60 34.74 23.73 9.74
C PHE A 60 33.23 23.50 9.69
N SER A 61 32.46 24.54 9.99
CA SER A 61 31.05 24.57 9.65
C SER A 61 30.97 24.68 8.13
N ILE A 62 30.92 23.50 7.49
CA ILE A 62 30.49 23.40 6.10
C ILE A 62 29.00 23.66 6.14
N SER A 63 28.60 24.91 6.01
CA SER A 63 27.21 25.32 5.75
C SER A 63 26.86 25.00 4.28
N GLY A 64 27.03 23.76 3.88
CA GLY A 64 26.42 23.23 2.70
C GLY A 64 25.01 22.82 3.10
N THR A 65 23.99 23.51 2.63
CA THR A 65 22.62 23.00 2.69
C THR A 65 22.61 21.64 2.00
N MET A 66 22.31 20.60 2.78
CA MET A 66 22.13 19.25 2.19
C MET A 66 21.13 19.35 1.02
N PRO A 67 21.40 18.69 -0.11
CA PRO A 67 20.47 18.71 -1.21
C PRO A 67 19.11 18.18 -0.73
N LYS A 68 18.03 18.87 -1.09
CA LYS A 68 16.69 18.42 -0.76
C LYS A 68 16.40 17.07 -1.45
N GLY A 69 15.76 16.17 -0.73
CA GLY A 69 15.25 14.94 -1.29
C GLY A 69 14.13 15.21 -2.31
N LYS A 70 13.88 14.26 -3.18
CA LYS A 70 12.87 14.40 -4.22
C LYS A 70 12.17 13.08 -4.55
N ILE A 71 10.91 13.17 -4.96
CA ILE A 71 10.20 12.08 -5.60
C ILE A 71 10.63 12.04 -7.05
N VAL A 72 11.24 10.94 -7.48
CA VAL A 72 11.75 10.80 -8.85
C VAL A 72 10.74 10.15 -9.79
N LEU A 73 9.81 9.36 -9.25
CA LEU A 73 8.73 8.71 -9.99
C LEU A 73 7.64 8.28 -9.01
N GLY A 74 6.37 8.43 -9.38
CA GLY A 74 5.25 7.76 -8.75
C GLY A 74 4.63 6.74 -9.71
N THR A 75 4.25 5.57 -9.21
CA THR A 75 3.63 4.53 -10.05
C THR A 75 2.43 3.88 -9.39
N LEU A 76 1.38 3.71 -10.18
CA LEU A 76 0.31 2.75 -9.90
C LEU A 76 0.79 1.38 -10.38
N ALA A 77 0.89 0.43 -9.47
CA ALA A 77 1.47 -0.88 -9.70
C ALA A 77 0.64 -1.97 -9.00
N PRO A 78 -0.42 -2.46 -9.65
CA PRO A 78 -1.34 -3.44 -9.08
C PRO A 78 -0.62 -4.77 -8.79
N HIS A 79 -1.13 -5.51 -7.84
CA HIS A 79 -0.46 -6.69 -7.27
C HIS A 79 -1.23 -8.02 -7.44
N PRO A 80 -1.89 -8.31 -8.57
CA PRO A 80 -2.49 -9.63 -8.68
C PRO A 80 -1.40 -10.70 -8.52
N PRO A 81 -1.57 -11.67 -7.58
CA PRO A 81 -0.55 -12.66 -7.28
C PRO A 81 -0.18 -13.52 -8.50
N HIS A 82 -1.09 -13.60 -9.43
CA HIS A 82 -0.98 -14.34 -10.70
C HIS A 82 0.21 -13.90 -11.56
N VAL A 83 0.60 -12.61 -11.54
CA VAL A 83 1.74 -12.12 -12.35
C VAL A 83 3.08 -12.68 -11.86
N VAL A 84 3.22 -12.89 -10.55
CA VAL A 84 4.42 -13.52 -9.96
C VAL A 84 4.35 -15.04 -10.12
N TYR A 85 3.17 -15.64 -9.96
CA TYR A 85 2.96 -17.06 -10.17
C TYR A 85 3.37 -17.48 -11.59
N ALA A 86 3.00 -16.72 -12.60
CA ALA A 86 3.37 -16.98 -13.98
C ALA A 86 4.89 -16.90 -14.25
N GLU A 87 5.66 -16.29 -13.36
CA GLU A 87 7.13 -16.22 -13.45
C GLU A 87 7.84 -17.31 -12.63
N ASN A 88 7.12 -18.00 -11.75
CA ASN A 88 7.69 -19.03 -10.88
C ASN A 88 7.50 -20.43 -11.51
N PRO A 89 8.53 -21.00 -12.15
CA PRO A 89 8.42 -22.28 -12.84
C PRO A 89 8.11 -23.46 -11.92
N GLU A 90 8.41 -23.37 -10.62
CA GLU A 90 8.09 -24.43 -9.65
C GLU A 90 6.60 -24.47 -9.27
N GLN A 91 5.88 -23.39 -9.56
CA GLN A 91 4.45 -23.26 -9.26
C GLN A 91 3.59 -23.16 -10.53
N ASN A 92 4.20 -23.03 -11.70
CA ASN A 92 3.47 -22.91 -12.96
C ASN A 92 2.76 -24.23 -13.30
N GLU A 93 1.45 -24.12 -13.43
CA GLU A 93 0.64 -25.12 -14.09
C GLU A 93 0.64 -24.86 -15.61
N PRO A 94 0.56 -25.89 -16.47
CA PRO A 94 0.56 -25.71 -17.92
C PRO A 94 -0.50 -24.73 -18.45
N ILE A 95 -1.61 -24.61 -17.74
CA ILE A 95 -2.72 -23.72 -18.09
C ILE A 95 -2.48 -22.26 -17.73
N SER A 96 -1.49 -21.96 -16.91
CA SER A 96 -1.13 -20.58 -16.53
C SER A 96 -0.07 -19.98 -17.44
N GLU A 97 0.50 -20.76 -18.37
CA GLU A 97 1.42 -20.25 -19.38
C GLU A 97 0.70 -19.24 -20.29
N GLY A 98 1.27 -18.06 -20.42
CA GLY A 98 0.74 -16.99 -21.27
C GLY A 98 -0.37 -16.15 -20.61
N GLY A 99 -0.77 -16.41 -19.38
CA GLY A 99 -1.73 -15.57 -18.66
C GLY A 99 -1.09 -14.23 -18.22
N TRP A 100 -1.89 -13.16 -18.21
CA TRP A 100 -1.53 -11.84 -17.66
C TRP A 100 -0.37 -11.13 -18.38
N GLU A 101 -0.15 -11.44 -19.65
CA GLU A 101 1.00 -10.94 -20.41
C GLU A 101 1.03 -9.43 -20.54
N THR A 102 -0.13 -8.79 -20.71
CA THR A 102 -0.19 -7.32 -20.79
C THR A 102 0.37 -6.68 -19.52
N LEU A 103 0.03 -7.18 -18.34
CA LEU A 103 0.57 -6.68 -17.07
C LEU A 103 2.05 -7.02 -16.93
N ARG A 104 2.45 -8.25 -17.22
CA ARG A 104 3.86 -8.67 -17.13
C ARG A 104 4.76 -7.84 -18.05
N TRP A 105 4.35 -7.61 -19.28
CA TRP A 105 5.08 -6.74 -20.21
C TRP A 105 5.08 -5.28 -19.75
N GLY A 106 3.96 -4.80 -19.20
CA GLY A 106 3.88 -3.48 -18.60
C GLY A 106 4.91 -3.31 -17.48
N TYR A 107 4.95 -4.26 -16.56
CA TYR A 107 5.93 -4.28 -15.48
C TYR A 107 7.36 -4.36 -16.00
N ASN A 108 7.67 -5.23 -16.95
CA ASN A 108 9.00 -5.35 -17.54
C ASN A 108 9.48 -4.02 -18.15
N ARG A 109 8.61 -3.29 -18.85
CA ARG A 109 8.94 -1.98 -19.41
C ARG A 109 9.18 -0.94 -18.33
N LEU A 110 8.34 -0.92 -17.30
CA LEU A 110 8.49 0.01 -16.17
C LEU A 110 9.74 -0.32 -15.34
N ALA A 111 10.02 -1.59 -15.06
CA ALA A 111 11.24 -2.03 -14.35
C ALA A 111 12.51 -1.60 -15.10
N ARG A 112 12.56 -1.77 -16.44
CA ARG A 112 13.68 -1.28 -17.25
C ARG A 112 13.82 0.24 -17.22
N LYS A 113 12.74 0.99 -17.07
CA LYS A 113 12.79 2.43 -16.86
C LYS A 113 13.36 2.74 -15.47
N LEU A 114 12.93 2.04 -14.44
CA LEU A 114 13.44 2.21 -13.07
C LEU A 114 14.93 1.88 -12.97
N GLU A 115 15.43 0.90 -13.69
CA GLU A 115 16.88 0.60 -13.75
C GLU A 115 17.74 1.78 -14.27
N LYS A 116 17.14 2.70 -15.02
CA LYS A 116 17.83 3.89 -15.54
C LYS A 116 17.65 5.13 -14.67
N ILE A 117 16.81 5.04 -13.64
CA ILE A 117 16.54 6.14 -12.71
C ILE A 117 17.41 5.92 -11.47
N ASP A 118 18.17 6.95 -11.11
CA ASP A 118 18.90 6.95 -9.84
C ASP A 118 17.93 7.25 -8.70
N TYR A 119 17.69 6.25 -7.83
CA TYR A 119 16.88 6.38 -6.64
C TYR A 119 17.43 5.56 -5.48
N ASP A 120 17.12 5.97 -4.26
CA ASP A 120 17.65 5.40 -3.03
C ASP A 120 16.72 4.38 -2.39
N VAL A 121 15.41 4.62 -2.45
CA VAL A 121 14.40 3.83 -1.72
C VAL A 121 13.05 3.81 -2.46
N MET A 122 12.30 2.71 -2.32
CA MET A 122 10.89 2.60 -2.72
C MET A 122 10.00 2.78 -1.50
N VAL A 123 8.96 3.60 -1.62
CA VAL A 123 7.90 3.74 -0.62
C VAL A 123 6.61 3.20 -1.19
N VAL A 124 6.05 2.19 -0.56
CA VAL A 124 4.89 1.43 -1.04
C VAL A 124 3.70 1.67 -0.12
N PHE A 125 2.61 2.15 -0.67
CA PHE A 125 1.32 2.09 0.00
C PHE A 125 0.58 0.84 -0.46
N THR A 126 0.15 -0.01 0.49
CA THR A 126 -0.53 -1.27 0.21
C THR A 126 -1.93 -1.34 0.81
N PRO A 127 -2.92 -1.89 0.09
CA PRO A 127 -4.26 -2.12 0.62
C PRO A 127 -4.34 -3.37 1.53
N HIS A 128 -3.34 -4.24 1.50
CA HIS A 128 -3.38 -5.55 2.17
C HIS A 128 -2.75 -5.58 3.57
N TRP A 129 -1.94 -4.60 3.91
CA TRP A 129 -1.60 -4.34 5.30
C TRP A 129 -2.62 -3.37 5.89
N GLN A 130 -3.72 -3.93 6.38
CA GLN A 130 -4.84 -3.16 6.92
C GLN A 130 -4.68 -2.95 8.42
N THR A 131 -4.86 -1.70 8.87
CA THR A 131 -4.84 -1.30 10.27
C THR A 131 -6.11 -0.55 10.62
N TYR A 132 -6.60 -0.70 11.86
CA TYR A 132 -7.80 -0.01 12.35
C TYR A 132 -7.48 1.17 13.26
N ILE A 133 -6.23 1.29 13.71
CA ILE A 133 -5.79 2.40 14.56
C ILE A 133 -4.64 3.12 13.84
N GLY A 134 -5.02 3.99 12.94
CA GLY A 134 -4.10 4.85 12.20
C GLY A 134 -3.28 4.12 11.13
N THR A 135 -2.31 4.82 10.59
CA THR A 135 -1.39 4.35 9.55
C THR A 135 -0.09 3.87 10.18
N HIS A 136 0.38 2.70 9.78
CA HIS A 136 1.62 2.11 10.28
C HIS A 136 2.70 2.12 9.22
N PHE A 137 3.95 2.25 9.67
CA PHE A 137 5.17 2.27 8.86
C PHE A 137 6.12 1.17 9.32
N LEU A 138 6.86 0.52 8.42
CA LEU A 138 7.86 -0.47 8.83
C LEU A 138 8.96 0.19 9.66
N GLY A 139 9.28 -0.37 10.83
CA GLY A 139 10.17 0.22 11.82
C GLY A 139 11.38 -0.62 12.20
N LEU A 140 11.66 -1.72 11.50
CA LEU A 140 12.88 -2.51 11.69
C LEU A 140 13.73 -2.49 10.42
N PRO A 141 15.06 -2.59 10.52
CA PRO A 141 15.95 -2.45 9.36
C PRO A 141 15.84 -3.60 8.35
N ARG A 142 15.20 -4.71 8.73
CA ARG A 142 15.03 -5.89 7.88
C ARG A 142 13.78 -6.66 8.27
N PHE A 143 13.04 -7.11 7.25
CA PHE A 143 11.97 -8.09 7.40
C PHE A 143 12.25 -9.25 6.44
N ALA A 144 12.33 -10.46 6.98
CA ALA A 144 12.54 -11.67 6.19
C ALA A 144 11.55 -12.73 6.64
N SER A 145 10.73 -13.23 5.72
CA SER A 145 9.71 -14.23 6.01
C SER A 145 9.15 -14.81 4.70
N LYS A 146 7.99 -15.44 4.80
CA LYS A 146 7.20 -15.88 3.66
C LYS A 146 5.88 -15.09 3.62
N SER A 147 5.66 -14.38 2.52
CA SER A 147 4.37 -13.74 2.22
C SER A 147 3.44 -14.75 1.55
N VAL A 148 2.19 -14.72 1.92
CA VAL A 148 1.17 -15.63 1.40
C VAL A 148 -0.09 -14.82 1.11
N ASP A 149 -0.67 -15.00 -0.07
CA ASP A 149 -2.00 -14.46 -0.33
C ASP A 149 -3.03 -15.30 0.44
N PRO A 150 -3.84 -14.69 1.32
CA PRO A 150 -4.83 -15.42 2.11
C PRO A 150 -5.97 -16.00 1.28
N ILE A 151 -6.25 -15.43 0.09
CA ILE A 151 -7.33 -15.88 -0.82
C ILE A 151 -6.79 -16.96 -1.76
N PHE A 152 -5.59 -16.74 -2.30
CA PHE A 152 -4.95 -17.64 -3.26
C PHE A 152 -3.64 -18.23 -2.72
N PRO A 153 -3.66 -18.95 -1.58
CA PRO A 153 -2.42 -19.45 -0.95
C PRO A 153 -1.70 -20.51 -1.80
N ASN A 154 -2.38 -21.08 -2.78
CA ASN A 154 -1.79 -22.03 -3.72
C ASN A 154 -0.97 -21.32 -4.80
N ILE A 155 -1.36 -20.13 -5.17
CA ILE A 155 -0.74 -19.33 -6.23
C ILE A 155 0.41 -18.51 -5.68
N PHE A 156 0.26 -17.93 -4.50
CA PHE A 156 1.24 -17.01 -3.97
C PHE A 156 1.80 -17.44 -2.60
N ARG A 157 3.04 -17.92 -2.61
CA ARG A 157 3.87 -18.21 -1.44
C ARG A 157 5.28 -17.75 -1.73
N TYR A 158 5.60 -16.50 -1.40
CA TYR A 158 6.87 -15.88 -1.78
C TYR A 158 7.76 -15.68 -0.55
N SER A 159 8.97 -16.24 -0.57
CA SER A 159 10.00 -15.97 0.44
C SER A 159 10.69 -14.66 0.12
N TYR A 160 10.74 -13.74 1.06
CA TYR A 160 11.34 -12.43 0.89
C TYR A 160 12.34 -12.11 2.00
N ASP A 161 13.29 -11.23 1.67
CA ASP A 161 14.26 -10.66 2.57
C ASP A 161 14.49 -9.20 2.14
N LEU A 162 13.74 -8.29 2.75
CA LEU A 162 13.76 -6.88 2.39
C LEU A 162 14.48 -6.04 3.44
N LYS A 163 15.23 -5.06 2.98
CA LYS A 163 15.84 -4.00 3.79
C LYS A 163 14.87 -2.83 3.87
N VAL A 164 14.85 -2.14 5.00
CA VAL A 164 14.04 -0.95 5.23
C VAL A 164 14.96 0.24 5.51
N ASP A 165 14.62 1.37 4.92
CA ASP A 165 15.18 2.66 5.30
C ASP A 165 14.43 3.19 6.53
N VAL A 166 14.88 2.79 7.71
CA VAL A 166 14.19 3.09 8.98
C VAL A 166 14.21 4.58 9.27
N GLU A 167 15.29 5.28 8.95
CA GLU A 167 15.42 6.72 9.17
C GLU A 167 14.32 7.51 8.43
N LEU A 168 14.17 7.23 7.14
CA LEU A 168 13.11 7.87 6.35
C LEU A 168 11.72 7.40 6.79
N SER A 169 11.56 6.14 7.16
CA SER A 169 10.30 5.58 7.66
C SER A 169 9.84 6.27 8.96
N GLU A 170 10.76 6.48 9.90
CA GLU A 170 10.51 7.20 11.15
C GLU A 170 10.18 8.69 10.90
N LEU A 171 10.90 9.33 9.97
CA LEU A 171 10.64 10.72 9.60
C LEU A 171 9.25 10.88 8.97
N MET A 172 8.84 9.97 8.07
CA MET A 172 7.49 9.95 7.50
C MET A 172 6.43 9.75 8.57
N CYS A 173 6.61 8.79 9.47
CA CYS A 173 5.71 8.52 10.59
C CYS A 173 5.55 9.77 11.48
N LYS A 174 6.66 10.43 11.80
CA LYS A 174 6.68 11.67 12.59
C LYS A 174 5.94 12.80 11.90
N LYS A 175 6.25 13.11 10.64
CA LYS A 175 5.59 14.19 9.86
C LYS A 175 4.08 13.95 9.73
N ALA A 176 3.69 12.70 9.47
CA ALA A 176 2.27 12.33 9.42
C ALA A 176 1.58 12.52 10.79
N SER A 177 2.25 12.17 11.89
CA SER A 177 1.74 12.44 13.25
C SER A 177 1.61 13.93 13.54
N GLU A 178 2.59 14.72 13.15
CA GLU A 178 2.60 16.19 13.29
C GLU A 178 1.48 16.86 12.47
N SER A 179 1.05 16.25 11.36
CA SER A 179 -0.11 16.71 10.58
C SER A 179 -1.48 16.31 11.18
N GLY A 180 -1.49 15.66 12.35
CA GLY A 180 -2.70 15.27 13.07
C GLY A 180 -3.20 13.85 12.75
N LEU A 181 -2.48 13.07 11.94
CA LEU A 181 -2.81 11.68 11.67
C LEU A 181 -2.36 10.76 12.82
N ILE A 182 -3.12 9.71 13.06
CA ILE A 182 -2.70 8.64 14.00
C ILE A 182 -1.70 7.75 13.26
N THR A 183 -0.48 7.66 13.78
CA THR A 183 0.58 6.87 13.13
C THR A 183 1.34 6.00 14.13
N ARG A 184 1.92 4.91 13.65
CA ARG A 184 2.75 4.00 14.46
C ARG A 184 3.86 3.38 13.62
N MET A 185 4.98 3.05 14.30
CA MET A 185 6.02 2.21 13.73
C MET A 185 5.72 0.73 14.00
N MET A 186 5.84 -0.12 12.97
CA MET A 186 5.76 -1.57 13.10
C MET A 186 7.14 -2.12 13.45
N THR A 187 7.31 -2.47 14.71
CA THR A 187 8.58 -2.99 15.27
C THR A 187 8.51 -4.44 15.72
N ASN A 188 7.43 -5.16 15.35
CA ASN A 188 7.34 -6.58 15.63
C ASN A 188 8.21 -7.37 14.63
N PRO A 189 9.23 -8.12 15.07
CA PRO A 189 10.10 -8.89 14.18
C PRO A 189 9.38 -10.07 13.49
N ASP A 190 8.27 -10.52 14.05
CA ASP A 190 7.45 -11.61 13.48
C ASP A 190 6.39 -11.09 12.48
N PHE A 191 6.35 -9.78 12.24
CA PHE A 191 5.44 -9.21 11.26
C PHE A 191 5.76 -9.72 9.86
N ARG A 192 4.72 -10.16 9.17
CA ARG A 192 4.82 -10.63 7.77
C ARG A 192 4.36 -9.53 6.84
N VAL A 193 5.26 -9.08 5.99
CA VAL A 193 4.93 -8.12 4.94
C VAL A 193 3.93 -8.76 3.98
N ASP A 194 2.91 -8.02 3.65
CA ASP A 194 1.78 -8.46 2.85
C ASP A 194 2.16 -8.75 1.39
N TYR A 195 1.32 -9.55 0.73
CA TYR A 195 1.59 -9.97 -0.63
C TYR A 195 1.47 -8.83 -1.67
N GLY A 196 0.67 -7.81 -1.41
CA GLY A 196 0.55 -6.66 -2.29
C GLY A 196 1.87 -5.89 -2.38
N THR A 197 2.52 -5.64 -1.24
CA THR A 197 3.89 -5.08 -1.21
C THR A 197 4.86 -5.98 -1.96
N ILE A 198 4.88 -7.27 -1.65
CA ILE A 198 5.86 -8.20 -2.23
C ILE A 198 5.69 -8.34 -3.73
N THR A 199 4.46 -8.48 -4.23
CA THR A 199 4.17 -8.59 -5.66
C THR A 199 4.66 -7.37 -6.42
N SER A 200 4.24 -6.16 -6.02
CA SER A 200 4.63 -4.92 -6.72
C SER A 200 6.13 -4.70 -6.67
N CYS A 201 6.77 -4.91 -5.50
CA CYS A 201 8.21 -4.75 -5.37
C CYS A 201 9.01 -5.78 -6.19
N HIS A 202 8.56 -7.04 -6.22
CA HIS A 202 9.19 -8.07 -7.05
C HIS A 202 9.16 -7.71 -8.53
N MET A 203 8.01 -7.26 -9.01
CA MET A 203 7.83 -6.90 -10.42
C MET A 203 8.60 -5.62 -10.82
N LEU A 204 8.78 -4.67 -9.89
CA LEU A 204 9.47 -3.41 -10.15
C LEU A 204 10.97 -3.45 -9.86
N ASN A 205 11.39 -4.23 -8.88
CA ASN A 205 12.78 -4.37 -8.42
C ASN A 205 13.11 -5.84 -8.14
N PRO A 206 13.18 -6.69 -9.17
CA PRO A 206 13.40 -8.13 -9.01
C PRO A 206 14.73 -8.49 -8.36
N LYS A 207 15.68 -7.56 -8.33
CA LYS A 207 16.99 -7.74 -7.67
C LYS A 207 16.94 -7.50 -6.16
N TRP A 208 15.87 -6.90 -5.65
CA TRP A 208 15.70 -6.54 -4.23
C TRP A 208 16.88 -5.72 -3.66
N ASP A 209 17.55 -4.94 -4.50
CA ASP A 209 18.77 -4.19 -4.15
C ASP A 209 18.48 -2.84 -3.49
N LYS A 210 17.23 -2.34 -3.59
CA LYS A 210 16.80 -1.08 -2.97
C LYS A 210 16.02 -1.34 -1.68
N PRO A 211 16.24 -0.51 -0.63
CA PRO A 211 15.39 -0.52 0.56
C PRO A 211 13.93 -0.22 0.22
N ILE A 212 13.02 -0.80 1.01
CA ILE A 212 11.58 -0.66 0.82
C ILE A 212 10.95 -0.19 2.13
N ILE A 213 10.15 0.86 2.07
CA ILE A 213 9.27 1.29 3.16
C ILE A 213 7.85 0.94 2.76
N THR A 214 7.13 0.17 3.57
CA THR A 214 5.71 -0.10 3.37
C THR A 214 4.88 0.69 4.35
N ILE A 215 3.80 1.27 3.84
CA ILE A 215 2.80 2.04 4.58
C ILE A 215 1.49 1.27 4.56
N SER A 216 0.86 1.11 5.72
CA SER A 216 -0.42 0.41 5.84
C SER A 216 -1.61 1.26 5.39
N SER A 217 -2.67 0.59 4.95
CA SER A 217 -3.98 1.20 4.75
C SER A 217 -4.72 1.31 6.08
N ASN A 218 -5.11 2.54 6.47
CA ASN A 218 -5.94 2.77 7.65
C ASN A 218 -7.41 2.50 7.33
N ARG A 219 -7.94 1.36 7.81
CA ARG A 219 -9.33 0.95 7.57
C ARG A 219 -10.35 1.73 8.39
N SER A 220 -9.95 2.45 9.43
CA SER A 220 -10.90 3.24 10.21
C SER A 220 -11.56 4.36 9.42
N THR A 221 -10.88 4.88 8.39
CA THR A 221 -11.43 5.93 7.51
C THR A 221 -12.66 5.49 6.74
N HIS A 222 -12.81 4.20 6.47
CA HIS A 222 -13.97 3.63 5.77
C HIS A 222 -15.29 3.72 6.57
N TYR A 223 -15.20 3.97 7.88
CA TYR A 223 -16.37 4.20 8.72
C TYR A 223 -16.86 5.65 8.69
N TYR A 224 -16.13 6.54 8.04
CA TYR A 224 -16.50 7.93 7.87
C TYR A 224 -17.10 8.16 6.47
N SER A 225 -16.82 9.28 5.86
CA SER A 225 -17.22 9.55 4.49
C SER A 225 -16.02 9.38 3.52
N PRO A 226 -16.29 9.18 2.22
CA PRO A 226 -15.22 9.19 1.21
C PRO A 226 -14.39 10.47 1.24
N GLU A 227 -14.99 11.62 1.55
CA GLU A 227 -14.29 12.90 1.63
C GLU A 227 -13.24 12.90 2.75
N VAL A 228 -13.58 12.36 3.93
CA VAL A 228 -12.63 12.23 5.05
C VAL A 228 -11.48 11.30 4.68
N MET A 229 -11.76 10.22 3.98
CA MET A 229 -10.72 9.30 3.51
C MET A 229 -9.79 9.99 2.52
N ILE A 230 -10.33 10.75 1.55
CA ILE A 230 -9.54 11.53 0.59
C ILE A 230 -8.68 12.56 1.32
N GLU A 231 -9.26 13.31 2.25
CA GLU A 231 -8.54 14.31 3.04
C GLU A 231 -7.35 13.69 3.79
N GLN A 232 -7.57 12.57 4.50
CA GLN A 232 -6.52 11.89 5.23
C GLN A 232 -5.44 11.29 4.34
N ALA A 233 -5.80 10.72 3.19
CA ALA A 233 -4.84 10.19 2.24
C ALA A 233 -3.98 11.30 1.61
N LEU A 234 -4.57 12.45 1.27
CA LEU A 234 -3.84 13.62 0.79
C LEU A 234 -2.90 14.19 1.86
N ALA A 235 -3.37 14.30 3.11
CA ALA A 235 -2.55 14.77 4.24
C ALA A 235 -1.36 13.83 4.49
N LEU A 236 -1.59 12.52 4.44
CA LEU A 236 -0.52 11.51 4.56
C LEU A 236 0.50 11.65 3.42
N GLY A 237 0.03 11.83 2.18
CA GLY A 237 0.89 12.04 1.02
C GLY A 237 1.77 13.28 1.19
N LYS A 238 1.18 14.40 1.58
CA LYS A 238 1.91 15.65 1.83
C LYS A 238 2.97 15.47 2.92
N ALA A 239 2.63 14.85 4.04
CA ALA A 239 3.57 14.58 5.13
C ALA A 239 4.73 13.69 4.68
N CYS A 240 4.47 12.68 3.86
CA CYS A 240 5.51 11.84 3.26
C CYS A 240 6.43 12.65 2.32
N SER A 241 5.87 13.56 1.53
CA SER A 241 6.66 14.44 0.65
C SER A 241 7.60 15.35 1.45
N GLU A 242 7.10 15.97 2.52
CA GLU A 242 7.91 16.81 3.42
C GLU A 242 9.05 16.01 4.07
N ALA A 243 8.78 14.76 4.48
CA ALA A 243 9.82 13.86 5.00
C ALA A 243 10.87 13.51 3.94
N ILE A 244 10.44 13.24 2.72
CA ILE A 244 11.35 12.97 1.59
C ILE A 244 12.24 14.18 1.33
N GLU A 245 11.68 15.38 1.25
CA GLU A 245 12.48 16.62 1.03
C GLU A 245 13.52 16.82 2.13
N GLU A 246 13.16 16.59 3.39
CA GLU A 246 14.06 16.73 4.54
C GLU A 246 15.17 15.68 4.53
N SER A 247 14.87 14.45 4.07
CA SER A 247 15.82 13.35 4.08
C SER A 247 16.99 13.47 3.08
N GLY A 248 16.85 14.31 2.07
CA GLY A 248 17.82 14.41 0.96
C GLY A 248 17.78 13.23 -0.02
N LYS A 249 16.86 12.27 0.14
CA LYS A 249 16.81 11.02 -0.65
C LYS A 249 15.99 11.15 -1.92
N LYS A 250 16.34 10.35 -2.93
CA LYS A 250 15.59 10.17 -4.17
C LYS A 250 14.65 8.98 -4.00
N VAL A 251 13.35 9.22 -4.11
CA VAL A 251 12.32 8.24 -3.76
C VAL A 251 11.44 7.88 -4.95
N VAL A 252 11.17 6.60 -5.10
CA VAL A 252 10.10 6.07 -5.97
C VAL A 252 8.89 5.78 -5.09
N LEU A 253 7.74 6.36 -5.43
CA LEU A 253 6.47 6.05 -4.79
C LEU A 253 5.74 4.95 -5.54
N VAL A 254 5.19 3.99 -4.82
CA VAL A 254 4.43 2.86 -5.36
C VAL A 254 3.06 2.80 -4.70
N SER A 255 2.02 3.09 -5.47
CA SER A 255 0.65 2.78 -5.10
C SER A 255 0.34 1.35 -5.56
N SER A 256 0.41 0.40 -4.61
CA SER A 256 0.14 -1.01 -4.90
C SER A 256 -1.37 -1.26 -4.88
N HIS A 257 -2.05 -0.82 -5.95
CA HIS A 257 -3.51 -0.85 -6.03
C HIS A 257 -3.98 -1.26 -7.43
N SER A 258 -5.12 -1.98 -7.48
CA SER A 258 -5.97 -2.05 -8.67
C SER A 258 -6.87 -0.82 -8.77
N LEU A 259 -7.62 -0.67 -9.87
CA LEU A 259 -8.65 0.35 -10.03
C LEU A 259 -9.99 -0.19 -9.49
N SER A 260 -10.85 -0.69 -10.36
CA SER A 260 -12.06 -1.41 -9.95
C SER A 260 -11.69 -2.73 -9.26
N HIS A 261 -12.43 -3.07 -8.18
CA HIS A 261 -12.04 -4.22 -7.35
C HIS A 261 -13.23 -5.13 -6.99
N ARG A 262 -14.21 -5.23 -7.88
CA ARG A 262 -15.32 -6.16 -7.71
C ARG A 262 -14.93 -7.52 -8.27
N HIS A 263 -14.82 -8.51 -7.39
CA HIS A 263 -14.53 -9.89 -7.76
C HIS A 263 -15.79 -10.64 -8.21
N PHE A 264 -15.60 -11.71 -8.97
CA PHE A 264 -16.66 -12.67 -9.17
C PHE A 264 -17.08 -13.32 -7.85
N VAL A 265 -18.40 -13.49 -7.66
CA VAL A 265 -18.96 -14.06 -6.42
C VAL A 265 -18.76 -15.58 -6.38
N THR A 266 -18.64 -16.19 -7.54
CA THR A 266 -18.38 -17.65 -7.68
C THR A 266 -16.96 -17.83 -8.14
N GLU A 267 -16.19 -18.62 -7.39
CA GLU A 267 -14.87 -19.07 -7.83
C GLU A 267 -14.98 -19.81 -9.14
N SER A 268 -14.04 -19.56 -10.06
CA SER A 268 -13.91 -20.40 -11.23
C SER A 268 -13.52 -21.81 -10.80
N PRO A 269 -14.10 -22.88 -11.39
CA PRO A 269 -13.65 -24.23 -11.09
C PRO A 269 -12.17 -24.36 -11.43
N LEU A 270 -11.41 -24.92 -10.52
CA LEU A 270 -10.00 -25.23 -10.76
C LEU A 270 -9.84 -26.39 -11.75
N PRO A 271 -8.82 -26.32 -12.61
CA PRO A 271 -7.86 -25.22 -12.80
C PRO A 271 -8.50 -24.00 -13.48
N GLU A 272 -8.22 -22.81 -12.95
CA GLU A 272 -8.70 -21.57 -13.56
C GLU A 272 -7.99 -21.34 -14.90
N ASP A 273 -8.76 -21.05 -15.97
CA ASP A 273 -8.18 -20.64 -17.25
C ASP A 273 -7.73 -19.19 -17.16
N MET A 274 -6.48 -18.97 -16.71
CA MET A 274 -5.86 -17.67 -16.53
C MET A 274 -5.43 -17.01 -17.84
N SER A 275 -5.58 -17.71 -18.98
CA SER A 275 -5.32 -17.14 -20.30
C SER A 275 -6.43 -16.19 -20.78
N ARG A 276 -7.59 -16.22 -20.14
CA ARG A 276 -8.75 -15.43 -20.53
C ARG A 276 -8.94 -14.23 -19.61
N GLU A 277 -8.88 -13.05 -20.18
CA GLU A 277 -9.29 -11.83 -19.52
C GLU A 277 -10.80 -11.85 -19.26
N ARG A 278 -11.20 -11.55 -18.02
CA ARG A 278 -12.60 -11.48 -17.62
C ARG A 278 -12.85 -10.19 -16.85
N ILE A 279 -13.60 -9.28 -17.47
CA ILE A 279 -14.15 -8.12 -16.77
C ILE A 279 -15.36 -8.54 -15.94
N TYR A 280 -15.55 -7.94 -14.78
CA TYR A 280 -16.71 -8.21 -13.93
C TYR A 280 -18.01 -7.84 -14.65
N ASN A 281 -18.07 -6.62 -15.16
CA ASN A 281 -19.14 -6.14 -16.03
C ASN A 281 -18.65 -4.98 -16.91
N HIS A 282 -19.38 -4.66 -17.94
CA HIS A 282 -19.00 -3.62 -18.91
C HIS A 282 -18.95 -2.22 -18.27
N SER A 283 -19.85 -1.91 -17.33
CA SER A 283 -19.85 -0.62 -16.64
C SER A 283 -18.56 -0.40 -15.86
N GLN A 284 -18.09 -1.40 -15.13
CA GLN A 284 -16.83 -1.34 -14.38
C GLN A 284 -15.64 -1.07 -15.33
N TYR A 285 -15.59 -1.74 -16.47
CA TYR A 285 -14.57 -1.51 -17.48
C TYR A 285 -14.61 -0.07 -18.03
N VAL A 286 -15.80 0.47 -18.30
CA VAL A 286 -15.96 1.86 -18.78
C VAL A 286 -15.45 2.87 -17.76
N TRP A 287 -15.73 2.64 -16.49
CA TRP A 287 -15.23 3.49 -15.40
C TRP A 287 -13.70 3.43 -15.28
N ASP A 288 -13.11 2.24 -15.38
CA ASP A 288 -11.64 2.09 -15.39
C ASP A 288 -11.03 2.86 -16.57
N MET A 289 -11.61 2.75 -17.77
CA MET A 289 -11.11 3.48 -18.95
C MET A 289 -11.25 4.99 -18.78
N ALA A 290 -12.36 5.48 -18.23
CA ALA A 290 -12.55 6.90 -17.97
C ALA A 290 -11.48 7.45 -17.00
N LEU A 291 -11.16 6.70 -15.94
CA LEU A 291 -10.11 7.09 -15.00
C LEU A 291 -8.72 7.07 -15.66
N ILE A 292 -8.43 6.07 -16.48
CA ILE A 292 -7.17 5.98 -17.23
C ILE A 292 -7.04 7.13 -18.25
N ASP A 293 -8.12 7.57 -18.85
CA ASP A 293 -8.09 8.72 -19.78
C ASP A 293 -7.75 10.02 -19.02
N LEU A 294 -8.28 10.21 -17.81
CA LEU A 294 -7.85 11.33 -16.94
C LEU A 294 -6.35 11.27 -16.61
N PHE A 295 -5.80 10.06 -16.39
CA PHE A 295 -4.35 9.89 -16.20
C PHE A 295 -3.56 10.29 -17.44
N ARG A 296 -4.01 9.88 -18.63
CA ARG A 296 -3.38 10.23 -19.92
C ARG A 296 -3.43 11.72 -20.23
N GLU A 297 -4.46 12.39 -19.74
CA GLU A 297 -4.66 13.84 -19.94
C GLU A 297 -3.97 14.69 -18.86
N GLY A 298 -3.40 14.08 -17.81
CA GLY A 298 -2.79 14.80 -16.69
C GLY A 298 -3.81 15.46 -15.76
N LYS A 299 -5.06 15.00 -15.80
CA LYS A 299 -6.18 15.58 -15.02
C LYS A 299 -6.36 14.91 -13.66
N MET A 300 -5.29 14.93 -12.84
CA MET A 300 -5.32 14.19 -11.57
C MET A 300 -6.29 14.78 -10.55
N ARG A 301 -6.58 16.09 -10.57
CA ARG A 301 -7.64 16.65 -9.73
C ARG A 301 -8.99 16.06 -10.06
N GLU A 302 -9.35 16.05 -11.34
CA GLU A 302 -10.61 15.46 -11.81
C GLU A 302 -10.68 13.97 -11.44
N ALA A 303 -9.56 13.25 -11.56
CA ALA A 303 -9.47 11.84 -11.18
C ALA A 303 -9.74 11.61 -9.68
N ILE A 304 -9.27 12.51 -8.80
CA ILE A 304 -9.55 12.43 -7.36
C ILE A 304 -10.99 12.87 -7.06
N ASP A 305 -11.48 13.91 -7.73
CA ASP A 305 -12.84 14.43 -7.52
C ASP A 305 -13.93 13.40 -7.87
N ILE A 306 -13.71 12.56 -8.89
CA ILE A 306 -14.65 11.48 -9.25
C ILE A 306 -14.49 10.21 -8.40
N MET A 307 -13.49 10.12 -7.53
CA MET A 307 -13.19 8.88 -6.80
C MET A 307 -14.36 8.38 -5.93
N PRO A 308 -15.17 9.22 -5.28
CA PRO A 308 -16.35 8.74 -4.56
C PRO A 308 -17.35 8.03 -5.47
N GLU A 309 -17.67 8.60 -6.63
CA GLU A 309 -18.57 7.99 -7.60
C GLU A 309 -17.96 6.75 -8.23
N PHE A 310 -16.67 6.80 -8.60
CA PHE A 310 -15.91 5.65 -9.10
C PHE A 310 -15.99 4.48 -8.11
N THR A 311 -15.79 4.75 -6.82
CA THR A 311 -15.87 3.73 -5.75
C THR A 311 -17.26 3.12 -5.62
N GLU A 312 -18.31 3.93 -5.68
CA GLU A 312 -19.68 3.44 -5.64
C GLU A 312 -20.00 2.50 -6.81
N GLN A 313 -19.53 2.85 -8.01
CA GLN A 313 -19.81 2.09 -9.24
C GLN A 313 -18.95 0.83 -9.38
N THR A 314 -17.73 0.84 -8.87
CA THR A 314 -16.73 -0.20 -9.16
C THR A 314 -16.20 -0.94 -7.93
N ILE A 315 -16.54 -0.50 -6.72
CA ILE A 315 -15.88 -0.94 -5.47
C ILE A 315 -14.37 -0.78 -5.60
N ALA A 316 -13.90 0.48 -5.79
CA ALA A 316 -12.48 0.76 -5.91
C ALA A 316 -11.68 0.17 -4.75
N GLU A 317 -10.51 -0.36 -5.03
CA GLU A 317 -9.67 -0.95 -3.99
C GLU A 317 -9.29 0.11 -2.96
N THR A 318 -9.66 -0.12 -1.70
CA THR A 318 -9.52 0.85 -0.59
C THR A 318 -9.93 2.28 -0.96
N GLU A 319 -11.04 2.42 -1.72
CA GLU A 319 -11.59 3.69 -2.22
C GLU A 319 -10.53 4.57 -2.93
N GLY A 320 -9.54 3.93 -3.55
CA GLY A 320 -8.44 4.62 -4.24
C GLY A 320 -7.38 5.23 -3.31
N GLY A 321 -7.37 4.88 -2.02
CA GLY A 321 -6.54 5.54 -1.01
C GLY A 321 -5.04 5.61 -1.33
N GLY A 322 -4.46 4.57 -1.94
CA GLY A 322 -3.05 4.59 -2.32
C GLY A 322 -2.74 5.51 -3.51
N LEU A 323 -3.66 5.59 -4.48
CA LEU A 323 -3.54 6.56 -5.58
C LEU A 323 -3.63 7.99 -5.04
N ILE A 324 -4.62 8.26 -4.19
CA ILE A 324 -4.83 9.57 -3.58
C ILE A 324 -3.62 9.98 -2.73
N TRP A 325 -3.09 9.08 -1.91
CA TRP A 325 -1.85 9.30 -1.15
C TRP A 325 -0.69 9.69 -2.06
N MET A 326 -0.47 8.92 -3.12
CA MET A 326 0.62 9.17 -4.07
C MET A 326 0.46 10.53 -4.77
N MET A 327 -0.76 10.88 -5.19
CA MET A 327 -1.03 12.17 -5.81
C MET A 327 -0.83 13.33 -4.83
N GLY A 328 -1.21 13.15 -3.57
CA GLY A 328 -0.92 14.11 -2.50
C GLY A 328 0.58 14.31 -2.29
N ALA A 329 1.36 13.24 -2.28
CA ALA A 329 2.81 13.29 -2.15
C ALA A 329 3.49 13.95 -3.36
N MET A 330 2.98 13.72 -4.55
CA MET A 330 3.51 14.33 -5.79
C MET A 330 3.03 15.76 -6.05
N GLY A 331 2.23 16.34 -5.14
CA GLY A 331 1.71 17.69 -5.29
C GLY A 331 0.62 17.83 -6.35
N MET A 332 -0.13 16.77 -6.61
CA MET A 332 -1.21 16.71 -7.59
C MET A 332 -0.71 17.05 -9.00
N PRO A 333 0.04 16.17 -9.66
CA PRO A 333 0.63 16.42 -10.97
C PRO A 333 -0.42 16.78 -12.02
N ASP A 334 -0.12 17.79 -12.84
CA ASP A 334 -0.94 18.29 -13.94
C ASP A 334 -0.39 17.89 -15.32
N TYR A 335 0.42 16.83 -15.35
CA TYR A 335 1.03 16.28 -16.57
C TYR A 335 0.61 14.81 -16.78
N PRO A 336 0.61 14.34 -18.04
CA PRO A 336 0.20 12.99 -18.38
C PRO A 336 0.99 11.89 -17.69
N ALA A 337 0.29 10.83 -17.27
CA ALA A 337 0.91 9.57 -16.92
C ALA A 337 1.34 8.81 -18.19
N GLU A 338 2.39 8.03 -18.05
CA GLU A 338 2.74 6.98 -19.00
C GLU A 338 1.96 5.72 -18.65
N ILE A 339 1.13 5.22 -19.56
CA ILE A 339 0.35 3.99 -19.34
C ILE A 339 1.11 2.80 -19.92
N TYR A 340 1.45 1.84 -19.07
CA TYR A 340 2.21 0.64 -19.42
C TYR A 340 1.32 -0.55 -19.79
N GLY A 341 0.11 -0.59 -19.28
CA GLY A 341 -0.87 -1.62 -19.61
C GLY A 341 -2.09 -1.58 -18.70
N TYR A 342 -3.16 -2.18 -19.17
CA TYR A 342 -4.37 -2.46 -18.41
C TYR A 342 -4.82 -3.89 -18.73
N GLN A 343 -5.21 -4.63 -17.71
CA GLN A 343 -5.78 -5.96 -17.86
C GLN A 343 -6.73 -6.28 -16.71
N SER A 344 -7.83 -6.96 -17.01
CA SER A 344 -8.72 -7.46 -15.98
C SER A 344 -8.20 -8.78 -15.43
N VAL A 345 -8.17 -8.93 -14.10
CA VAL A 345 -7.76 -10.13 -13.39
C VAL A 345 -8.88 -10.53 -12.46
N ILE A 346 -9.47 -11.70 -12.65
CA ILE A 346 -10.62 -12.21 -11.88
C ILE A 346 -11.75 -11.20 -11.65
N GLY A 347 -11.96 -10.30 -12.62
CA GLY A 347 -12.98 -9.26 -12.56
C GLY A 347 -12.46 -7.90 -12.07
N THR A 348 -11.28 -7.81 -11.48
CA THR A 348 -10.67 -6.54 -11.05
C THR A 348 -9.93 -5.86 -12.18
N GLY A 349 -9.98 -4.53 -12.26
CA GLY A 349 -9.27 -3.74 -13.26
C GLY A 349 -7.87 -3.34 -12.79
N ASN A 350 -6.84 -3.75 -13.53
CA ASN A 350 -5.45 -3.53 -13.15
C ASN A 350 -4.75 -2.66 -14.19
N CYS A 351 -4.31 -1.48 -13.77
CA CYS A 351 -3.59 -0.54 -14.62
C CYS A 351 -2.17 -0.30 -14.08
N ILE A 352 -1.18 -0.37 -14.95
CA ILE A 352 0.19 0.04 -14.64
C ILE A 352 0.39 1.41 -15.28
N ALA A 353 0.64 2.42 -14.44
CA ALA A 353 0.85 3.80 -14.87
C ALA A 353 1.99 4.44 -14.07
N ALA A 354 2.72 5.36 -14.68
CA ALA A 354 3.78 6.09 -13.99
C ALA A 354 3.76 7.58 -14.31
N TRP A 355 4.02 8.38 -13.31
CA TRP A 355 4.18 9.84 -13.38
C TRP A 355 5.63 10.17 -13.09
N VAL A 356 6.29 10.79 -14.06
CA VAL A 356 7.69 11.24 -13.93
C VAL A 356 7.68 12.76 -13.89
N PRO A 357 8.12 13.38 -12.77
CA PRO A 357 8.22 14.84 -12.71
C PRO A 357 9.08 15.40 -13.83
N GLU A 358 8.66 16.51 -14.45
CA GLU A 358 9.34 17.13 -15.59
C GLU A 358 10.84 17.39 -15.35
N ALA A 359 11.19 17.81 -14.12
CA ALA A 359 12.59 18.03 -13.73
C ALA A 359 13.44 16.77 -13.84
N ASN A 360 12.84 15.58 -13.75
CA ASN A 360 13.55 14.30 -13.81
C ASN A 360 13.53 13.67 -15.21
N LYS A 361 12.68 14.12 -16.11
CA LYS A 361 12.63 13.59 -17.51
C LYS A 361 13.92 13.80 -18.26
N ARG A 362 14.67 14.85 -17.92
CA ARG A 362 15.96 15.17 -18.55
C ARG A 362 17.12 14.31 -18.04
N GLU A 363 16.96 13.70 -16.85
CA GLU A 363 17.96 12.83 -16.25
C GLU A 363 17.82 11.37 -16.71
N ILE A 364 16.67 11.02 -17.30
CA ILE A 364 16.41 9.69 -17.85
C ILE A 364 16.88 9.70 -19.30
N VAL A 365 18.11 9.24 -19.50
CA VAL A 365 18.63 9.01 -20.86
C VAL A 365 17.87 7.82 -21.45
N LEU A 366 17.10 8.06 -22.51
CA LEU A 366 16.37 7.05 -23.27
C LEU A 366 17.33 6.05 -23.94
#